data_2174a4675c2392620d8e6dcceda107f3
#
_entry.id   2174a4675c2392620d8e6dcceda107f3
#
_cell.length_a   1.000
_cell.length_b   1.000
_cell.length_c   1.000
_cell.angle_alpha   90.00
_cell.angle_beta   90.00
_cell.angle_gamma   90.00
#
_symmetry.space_group_name_H-M   'P 1'
#
loop_
_entity.id
_entity.type
_entity.pdbx_description
1 polymer ?
#
loop_
_entity_poly.entity_id
_entity_poly.type
_entity_poly.pdbx_seq_one_letter_code
_entity_poly.pdbx_strand_id
1 'polypeptide(L)'
;IKYLEHLQQPFYAKYITVSNHYPYTTSLIGDEIGFPLAKTKDETINGYFATANYLDSSVKALFDYLKESGLYDNSIIVLYGDYFGISQTRNPNLAPLVGKTSETWSNYDNAMMQRVPYMVVVPGMDKGKIIDTYAGQVDMLPTLGHLLGIDSKNYLQVGQDMLSSQHQQITAFRSSNNFVTPKYTSFNGRTYYTQTGEEITNPDETIKKELDEIRNAANTQLKISDAIQTGDLDRKSVV
;
A
#
# COMPACT_ATOMS: atom_id res chain seq x y z
N ILE A 1 -21.04 11.02 -2.18
CA ILE A 1 -21.42 9.69 -2.72
C ILE A 1 -22.69 9.83 -3.58
N LYS A 2 -23.73 10.51 -3.13
CA LYS A 2 -25.06 10.63 -3.80
C LYS A 2 -25.06 11.19 -5.23
N TYR A 3 -23.91 11.57 -5.78
CA TYR A 3 -23.82 12.11 -7.15
C TYR A 3 -23.33 11.10 -8.19
N LEU A 4 -22.86 9.90 -7.76
CA LEU A 4 -22.31 8.93 -8.70
C LEU A 4 -23.33 8.45 -9.72
N GLU A 5 -24.59 8.27 -9.31
CA GLU A 5 -25.69 7.82 -10.15
C GLU A 5 -26.07 8.84 -11.26
N HIS A 6 -25.60 10.08 -11.12
CA HIS A 6 -25.83 11.15 -12.10
C HIS A 6 -24.65 11.34 -13.06
N LEU A 7 -23.54 10.61 -12.87
CA LEU A 7 -22.38 10.71 -13.74
C LEU A 7 -22.65 9.95 -15.05
N GLN A 8 -22.18 10.53 -16.16
CA GLN A 8 -22.20 9.85 -17.44
C GLN A 8 -21.26 8.63 -17.40
N GLN A 9 -21.77 7.46 -17.72
CA GLN A 9 -20.99 6.23 -17.79
C GLN A 9 -20.31 6.06 -19.15
N PRO A 10 -19.11 5.44 -19.22
CA PRO A 10 -18.31 5.01 -18.07
C PRO A 10 -17.63 6.19 -17.37
N PHE A 11 -17.42 6.11 -16.06
CA PHE A 11 -16.70 7.14 -15.32
C PHE A 11 -15.65 6.53 -14.39
N TYR A 12 -14.66 7.35 -14.02
CA TYR A 12 -13.69 7.08 -12.97
C TYR A 12 -13.91 8.05 -11.82
N ALA A 13 -14.04 7.53 -10.61
CA ALA A 13 -14.16 8.35 -9.40
C ALA A 13 -13.10 7.92 -8.37
N LYS A 14 -12.39 8.89 -7.82
CA LYS A 14 -11.41 8.66 -6.74
C LYS A 14 -11.85 9.41 -5.49
N TYR A 15 -11.93 8.69 -4.38
CA TYR A 15 -12.20 9.26 -3.06
C TYR A 15 -10.94 9.20 -2.20
N ILE A 16 -10.64 10.31 -1.55
CA ILE A 16 -9.58 10.39 -0.55
C ILE A 16 -10.28 10.57 0.79
N THR A 17 -10.09 9.61 1.70
CA THR A 17 -10.69 9.65 3.02
C THR A 17 -9.87 10.51 3.96
N VAL A 18 -10.52 11.24 4.85
CA VAL A 18 -9.87 12.20 5.77
C VAL A 18 -9.98 11.78 7.23
N SER A 19 -11.06 11.08 7.61
CA SER A 19 -11.32 10.70 9.00
C SER A 19 -10.25 9.75 9.58
N ASN A 20 -9.63 8.93 8.75
CA ASN A 20 -8.50 8.07 9.11
C ASN A 20 -7.17 8.63 8.58
N HIS A 21 -6.90 9.89 8.89
CA HIS A 21 -5.66 10.59 8.53
C HIS A 21 -4.93 11.04 9.79
N TYR A 22 -3.58 11.08 9.72
CA TYR A 22 -2.77 11.65 10.80
C TYR A 22 -3.27 13.05 11.20
N PRO A 23 -3.38 13.39 12.48
CA PRO A 23 -2.91 12.66 13.69
C PRO A 23 -3.93 11.68 14.29
N TYR A 24 -4.94 11.22 13.57
CA TYR A 24 -5.96 10.25 13.99
C TYR A 24 -6.79 10.72 15.19
N THR A 25 -7.17 11.98 15.18
CA THR A 25 -7.99 12.56 16.25
C THR A 25 -9.43 12.07 16.14
N THR A 26 -9.98 11.62 17.26
CA THR A 26 -11.37 11.16 17.31
C THR A 26 -12.40 12.29 17.18
N SER A 27 -11.96 13.54 17.25
CA SER A 27 -12.84 14.72 17.03
C SER A 27 -13.49 14.75 15.63
N LEU A 28 -12.88 14.08 14.64
CA LEU A 28 -13.44 13.97 13.29
C LEU A 28 -14.58 12.94 13.18
N ILE A 29 -14.67 12.02 14.13
CA ILE A 29 -15.67 10.95 14.14
C ILE A 29 -16.72 11.16 15.24
N GLY A 30 -16.53 12.15 16.12
CA GLY A 30 -17.50 12.56 17.16
C GLY A 30 -17.89 11.41 18.07
N ASP A 31 -19.20 11.28 18.31
CA ASP A 31 -19.77 10.23 19.18
C ASP A 31 -19.89 8.87 18.46
N GLU A 32 -19.54 8.78 17.17
CA GLU A 32 -19.58 7.55 16.38
C GLU A 32 -18.34 6.65 16.61
N ILE A 33 -17.76 6.69 17.82
CA ILE A 33 -16.65 5.83 18.18
C ILE A 33 -17.19 4.42 18.46
N GLY A 34 -17.28 3.60 17.41
CA GLY A 34 -17.73 2.20 17.52
C GLY A 34 -16.66 1.22 18.00
N PHE A 35 -15.41 1.68 18.16
CA PHE A 35 -14.28 0.83 18.51
C PHE A 35 -13.46 1.45 19.67
N PRO A 36 -13.08 0.67 20.69
CA PRO A 36 -12.36 1.20 21.83
C PRO A 36 -10.98 1.75 21.44
N LEU A 37 -10.60 2.86 22.06
CA LEU A 37 -9.27 3.42 21.89
C LEU A 37 -8.22 2.44 22.42
N ALA A 38 -7.10 2.30 21.72
CA ALA A 38 -5.94 1.59 22.25
C ALA A 38 -5.41 2.34 23.49
N LYS A 39 -4.74 1.62 24.39
CA LYS A 39 -4.21 2.16 25.65
C LYS A 39 -2.69 2.13 25.64
N THR A 40 -2.09 2.85 24.69
CA THR A 40 -0.65 3.06 24.63
C THR A 40 -0.29 4.42 25.25
N LYS A 41 1.00 4.71 25.35
CA LYS A 41 1.51 6.03 25.76
C LYS A 41 1.42 7.08 24.63
N ASP A 42 0.93 6.71 23.45
CA ASP A 42 0.88 7.55 22.27
C ASP A 42 -0.57 7.74 21.81
N GLU A 43 -1.08 8.94 21.99
CA GLU A 43 -2.47 9.27 21.64
C GLU A 43 -2.78 9.09 20.14
N THR A 44 -1.80 9.32 19.27
CA THR A 44 -1.92 9.07 17.83
C THR A 44 -2.22 7.60 17.54
N ILE A 45 -1.51 6.69 18.22
CA ILE A 45 -1.74 5.24 18.09
C ILE A 45 -3.09 4.88 18.71
N ASN A 46 -3.45 5.47 19.83
CA ASN A 46 -4.73 5.20 20.49
C ASN A 46 -5.92 5.55 19.58
N GLY A 47 -5.83 6.65 18.84
CA GLY A 47 -6.87 7.06 17.89
C GLY A 47 -6.86 6.30 16.57
N TYR A 48 -5.73 5.75 16.15
CA TYR A 48 -5.56 5.08 14.85
C TYR A 48 -6.59 3.98 14.60
N PHE A 49 -6.76 3.08 15.57
CA PHE A 49 -7.68 1.94 15.42
C PHE A 49 -9.15 2.35 15.42
N ALA A 50 -9.52 3.36 16.21
CA ALA A 50 -10.87 3.88 16.22
C ALA A 50 -11.24 4.58 14.90
N THR A 51 -10.33 5.41 14.37
CA THR A 51 -10.53 6.07 13.09
C THR A 51 -10.51 5.09 11.92
N ALA A 52 -9.72 4.01 12.00
CA ALA A 52 -9.74 2.93 11.01
C ALA A 52 -11.08 2.15 11.03
N ASN A 53 -11.65 1.89 12.20
CA ASN A 53 -12.97 1.28 12.31
C ASN A 53 -14.08 2.18 11.75
N TYR A 54 -13.99 3.49 11.97
CA TYR A 54 -14.91 4.45 11.36
C TYR A 54 -14.78 4.47 9.84
N LEU A 55 -13.56 4.39 9.32
CA LEU A 55 -13.32 4.25 7.87
C LEU A 55 -13.98 3.00 7.32
N ASP A 56 -13.86 1.85 7.99
CA ASP A 56 -14.52 0.60 7.61
C ASP A 56 -16.05 0.78 7.49
N SER A 57 -16.67 1.45 8.47
CA SER A 57 -18.10 1.79 8.42
C SER A 57 -18.45 2.68 7.24
N SER A 58 -17.57 3.62 6.88
CA SER A 58 -17.74 4.50 5.73
C SER A 58 -17.62 3.73 4.40
N VAL A 59 -16.70 2.77 4.33
CA VAL A 59 -16.56 1.85 3.19
C VAL A 59 -17.82 1.00 3.04
N LYS A 60 -18.34 0.45 4.16
CA LYS A 60 -19.61 -0.27 4.13
C LYS A 60 -20.73 0.58 3.54
N ALA A 61 -20.88 1.82 3.99
CA ALA A 61 -21.91 2.75 3.47
C ALA A 61 -21.74 3.03 1.98
N LEU A 62 -20.49 3.11 1.47
CA LEU A 62 -20.23 3.19 0.03
C LEU A 62 -20.73 1.96 -0.72
N PHE A 63 -20.42 0.77 -0.22
CA PHE A 63 -20.85 -0.47 -0.86
C PHE A 63 -22.37 -0.63 -0.86
N ASP A 64 -23.03 -0.29 0.25
CA ASP A 64 -24.49 -0.32 0.35
C ASP A 64 -25.11 0.63 -0.71
N TYR A 65 -24.61 1.85 -0.80
CA TYR A 65 -25.07 2.82 -1.81
C TYR A 65 -24.85 2.33 -3.26
N LEU A 66 -23.67 1.75 -3.56
CA LEU A 66 -23.41 1.24 -4.91
C LEU A 66 -24.35 0.10 -5.29
N LYS A 67 -24.73 -0.75 -4.32
CA LYS A 67 -25.71 -1.82 -4.52
C LYS A 67 -27.13 -1.26 -4.72
N GLU A 68 -27.54 -0.35 -3.87
CA GLU A 68 -28.87 0.29 -3.94
C GLU A 68 -29.09 1.09 -5.23
N SER A 69 -28.04 1.76 -5.72
CA SER A 69 -28.08 2.54 -6.97
C SER A 69 -27.89 1.71 -8.24
N GLY A 70 -27.63 0.40 -8.12
CA GLY A 70 -27.36 -0.49 -9.27
C GLY A 70 -26.00 -0.28 -9.92
N LEU A 71 -25.11 0.53 -9.33
CA LEU A 71 -23.76 0.77 -9.86
C LEU A 71 -22.79 -0.37 -9.52
N TYR A 72 -23.07 -1.13 -8.47
CA TYR A 72 -22.15 -2.17 -7.97
C TYR A 72 -21.78 -3.19 -9.04
N ASP A 73 -22.77 -3.79 -9.70
CA ASP A 73 -22.56 -4.91 -10.62
C ASP A 73 -21.75 -4.55 -11.89
N ASN A 74 -21.65 -3.24 -12.20
CA ASN A 74 -20.90 -2.73 -13.34
C ASN A 74 -19.71 -1.86 -12.91
N SER A 75 -19.11 -2.16 -11.75
CA SER A 75 -18.00 -1.39 -11.20
C SER A 75 -16.82 -2.29 -10.84
N ILE A 76 -15.60 -1.79 -11.01
CA ILE A 76 -14.42 -2.31 -10.32
C ILE A 76 -14.09 -1.34 -9.19
N ILE A 77 -14.06 -1.85 -7.95
CA ILE A 77 -13.82 -1.05 -6.76
C ILE A 77 -12.42 -1.36 -6.25
N VAL A 78 -11.60 -0.33 -6.10
CA VAL A 78 -10.22 -0.46 -5.62
C VAL A 78 -10.07 0.28 -4.32
N LEU A 79 -9.62 -0.43 -3.28
CA LEU A 79 -9.29 0.12 -1.96
C LEU A 79 -7.80 0.00 -1.75
N TYR A 80 -7.12 1.09 -1.47
CA TYR A 80 -5.68 1.07 -1.21
C TYR A 80 -5.25 2.15 -0.22
N GLY A 81 -4.18 1.85 0.51
CA GLY A 81 -3.49 2.85 1.31
C GLY A 81 -2.49 3.63 0.45
N ASP A 82 -2.49 4.95 0.57
CA ASP A 82 -1.58 5.83 -0.17
C ASP A 82 -0.22 5.96 0.52
N TYR A 83 -0.16 5.74 1.84
CA TYR A 83 1.07 5.67 2.64
C TYR A 83 0.86 4.89 3.94
N PHE A 84 1.96 4.61 4.64
CA PHE A 84 1.92 3.92 5.94
C PHE A 84 1.24 4.75 7.03
N GLY A 85 0.47 4.10 7.92
CA GLY A 85 -0.35 4.79 8.92
C GLY A 85 0.45 5.43 10.06
N ILE A 86 1.42 4.73 10.62
CA ILE A 86 2.18 5.16 11.81
C ILE A 86 3.64 5.44 11.43
N SER A 87 4.15 6.60 11.83
CA SER A 87 5.54 7.00 11.54
C SER A 87 6.55 6.11 12.25
N GLN A 88 7.75 5.95 11.63
CA GLN A 88 8.82 5.11 12.19
C GLN A 88 9.21 5.49 13.62
N THR A 89 9.18 6.77 13.96
CA THR A 89 9.50 7.26 15.32
C THR A 89 8.47 6.84 16.36
N ARG A 90 7.24 6.54 15.95
CA ARG A 90 6.13 6.09 16.81
C ARG A 90 5.98 4.58 16.83
N ASN A 91 6.46 3.88 15.81
CA ASN A 91 6.31 2.43 15.67
C ASN A 91 6.72 1.64 16.92
N PRO A 92 7.79 1.96 17.65
CA PRO A 92 8.12 1.25 18.89
C PRO A 92 7.01 1.28 19.97
N ASN A 93 6.13 2.30 19.92
CA ASN A 93 4.97 2.36 20.82
C ASN A 93 3.87 1.36 20.45
N LEU A 94 3.90 0.80 19.22
CA LEU A 94 3.04 -0.31 18.81
C LEU A 94 3.50 -1.66 19.36
N ALA A 95 4.76 -1.78 19.77
CA ALA A 95 5.38 -3.04 20.17
C ALA A 95 4.52 -3.90 21.12
N PRO A 96 3.92 -3.34 22.19
CA PRO A 96 3.07 -4.12 23.08
C PRO A 96 1.80 -4.68 22.41
N LEU A 97 1.28 -4.00 21.38
CA LEU A 97 0.07 -4.41 20.67
C LEU A 97 0.33 -5.56 19.69
N VAL A 98 1.60 -5.80 19.33
CA VAL A 98 2.03 -6.89 18.45
C VAL A 98 2.90 -7.92 19.17
N GLY A 99 2.86 -7.94 20.50
CA GLY A 99 3.58 -8.92 21.33
C GLY A 99 5.09 -8.71 21.40
N LYS A 100 5.57 -7.49 21.18
CA LYS A 100 6.98 -7.08 21.27
C LYS A 100 7.21 -6.06 22.38
N THR A 101 8.48 -5.73 22.61
CA THR A 101 8.89 -4.61 23.47
C THR A 101 9.63 -3.56 22.60
N SER A 102 9.80 -2.34 23.13
CA SER A 102 10.57 -1.29 22.46
C SER A 102 12.02 -1.71 22.19
N GLU A 103 12.61 -2.55 23.07
CA GLU A 103 13.97 -3.05 22.98
C GLU A 103 14.12 -4.12 21.88
N THR A 104 13.05 -4.88 21.60
CA THR A 104 13.03 -5.91 20.55
C THR A 104 12.52 -5.37 19.20
N TRP A 105 12.09 -4.10 19.14
CA TRP A 105 11.68 -3.46 17.91
C TRP A 105 12.88 -3.16 17.01
N SER A 106 12.84 -3.60 15.77
CA SER A 106 13.97 -3.52 14.84
C SER A 106 13.63 -2.72 13.58
N ASN A 107 14.61 -2.49 12.72
CA ASN A 107 14.39 -1.93 11.39
C ASN A 107 13.58 -2.87 10.48
N TYR A 108 13.64 -4.17 10.73
CA TYR A 108 12.76 -5.12 10.06
C TYR A 108 11.28 -4.83 10.38
N ASP A 109 10.96 -4.59 11.65
CA ASP A 109 9.60 -4.23 12.06
C ASP A 109 9.15 -2.92 11.41
N ASN A 110 10.03 -1.92 11.33
CA ASN A 110 9.75 -0.68 10.64
C ASN A 110 9.46 -0.89 9.13
N ALA A 111 10.19 -1.80 8.48
CA ALA A 111 9.92 -2.17 7.09
C ALA A 111 8.56 -2.86 6.94
N MET A 112 8.22 -3.78 7.84
CA MET A 112 6.92 -4.48 7.80
C MET A 112 5.75 -3.53 8.04
N MET A 113 5.93 -2.47 8.82
CA MET A 113 4.91 -1.43 9.05
C MET A 113 4.70 -0.49 7.85
N GLN A 114 5.50 -0.62 6.77
CA GLN A 114 5.25 0.11 5.52
C GLN A 114 4.14 -0.52 4.66
N ARG A 115 3.66 -1.71 5.01
CA ARG A 115 2.61 -2.39 4.26
C ARG A 115 1.31 -1.60 4.34
N VAL A 116 0.67 -1.47 3.18
CA VAL A 116 -0.65 -0.86 3.02
C VAL A 116 -1.61 -1.87 2.40
N PRO A 117 -2.92 -1.78 2.67
CA PRO A 117 -3.90 -2.63 2.00
C PRO A 117 -3.95 -2.29 0.51
N TYR A 118 -4.14 -3.31 -0.32
CA TYR A 118 -4.53 -3.18 -1.71
C TYR A 118 -5.55 -4.27 -2.02
N MET A 119 -6.77 -3.87 -2.31
CA MET A 119 -7.88 -4.77 -2.56
C MET A 119 -8.60 -4.36 -3.84
N VAL A 120 -8.91 -5.32 -4.69
CA VAL A 120 -9.70 -5.11 -5.89
C VAL A 120 -10.98 -5.96 -5.77
N VAL A 121 -12.11 -5.31 -5.82
CA VAL A 121 -13.42 -5.95 -5.79
C VAL A 121 -14.02 -5.91 -7.19
N VAL A 122 -14.24 -7.09 -7.75
CA VAL A 122 -14.89 -7.28 -9.05
C VAL A 122 -16.20 -8.03 -8.79
N PRO A 123 -17.34 -7.37 -8.94
CA PRO A 123 -18.65 -8.03 -8.77
C PRO A 123 -18.81 -9.23 -9.69
N GLY A 124 -19.51 -10.26 -9.20
CA GLY A 124 -19.68 -11.53 -9.94
C GLY A 124 -18.54 -12.53 -9.76
N MET A 125 -17.47 -12.19 -9.06
CA MET A 125 -16.47 -13.18 -8.63
C MET A 125 -16.98 -13.96 -7.42
N ASP A 126 -17.13 -15.27 -7.57
CA ASP A 126 -17.67 -16.15 -6.53
C ASP A 126 -16.74 -16.35 -5.34
N LYS A 127 -15.44 -16.17 -5.53
CA LYS A 127 -14.42 -16.40 -4.50
C LYS A 127 -13.34 -15.33 -4.51
N GLY A 128 -13.10 -14.77 -3.34
CA GLY A 128 -11.92 -13.93 -3.10
C GLY A 128 -10.64 -14.76 -3.13
N LYS A 129 -9.53 -14.12 -3.54
CA LYS A 129 -8.20 -14.71 -3.55
C LYS A 129 -7.21 -13.76 -2.89
N ILE A 130 -6.36 -14.29 -2.03
CA ILE A 130 -5.18 -13.56 -1.54
C ILE A 130 -4.06 -13.76 -2.55
N ILE A 131 -3.42 -12.67 -2.95
CA ILE A 131 -2.26 -12.66 -3.85
C ILE A 131 -1.04 -12.34 -3.01
N ASP A 132 -0.13 -13.31 -2.87
CA ASP A 132 1.05 -13.21 -2.01
C ASP A 132 2.26 -12.60 -2.75
N THR A 133 2.04 -11.88 -3.84
CA THR A 133 3.07 -11.19 -4.60
C THR A 133 3.61 -10.00 -3.80
N TYR A 134 4.92 -9.92 -3.62
CA TYR A 134 5.57 -8.73 -3.08
C TYR A 134 5.57 -7.63 -4.14
N ALA A 135 4.82 -6.57 -3.90
CA ALA A 135 4.60 -5.52 -4.89
C ALA A 135 4.56 -4.13 -4.22
N GLY A 136 4.82 -3.11 -5.00
CA GLY A 136 4.73 -1.72 -4.58
C GLY A 136 3.50 -1.01 -5.16
N GLN A 137 3.25 0.21 -4.69
CA GLN A 137 2.16 1.04 -5.21
C GLN A 137 2.33 1.35 -6.71
N VAL A 138 3.55 1.34 -7.22
CA VAL A 138 3.84 1.53 -8.66
C VAL A 138 3.25 0.42 -9.54
N ASP A 139 3.01 -0.76 -8.97
CA ASP A 139 2.47 -1.93 -9.65
C ASP A 139 0.94 -1.90 -9.78
N MET A 140 0.27 -0.96 -9.08
CA MET A 140 -1.19 -0.88 -9.09
C MET A 140 -1.73 -0.49 -10.46
N LEU A 141 -1.13 0.49 -11.13
CA LEU A 141 -1.60 0.96 -12.44
C LEU A 141 -1.50 -0.11 -13.52
N PRO A 142 -0.35 -0.78 -13.76
CA PRO A 142 -0.27 -1.86 -14.73
C PRO A 142 -1.20 -3.04 -14.41
N THR A 143 -1.39 -3.36 -13.11
CA THR A 143 -2.32 -4.41 -12.70
C THR A 143 -3.78 -4.05 -13.02
N LEU A 144 -4.20 -2.82 -12.74
CA LEU A 144 -5.53 -2.34 -13.09
C LEU A 144 -5.74 -2.26 -14.60
N GLY A 145 -4.72 -1.82 -15.35
CA GLY A 145 -4.75 -1.82 -16.80
C GLY A 145 -5.01 -3.22 -17.38
N HIS A 146 -4.33 -4.24 -16.84
CA HIS A 146 -4.56 -5.63 -17.20
C HIS A 146 -6.00 -6.09 -16.88
N LEU A 147 -6.47 -5.84 -15.66
CA LEU A 147 -7.83 -6.23 -15.23
C LEU A 147 -8.93 -5.55 -16.05
N LEU A 148 -8.68 -4.34 -16.54
CA LEU A 148 -9.61 -3.58 -17.39
C LEU A 148 -9.44 -3.86 -18.88
N GLY A 149 -8.47 -4.69 -19.29
CA GLY A 149 -8.18 -4.98 -20.69
C GLY A 149 -7.63 -3.77 -21.45
N ILE A 150 -7.00 -2.81 -20.77
CA ILE A 150 -6.42 -1.62 -21.39
C ILE A 150 -5.05 -1.96 -21.97
N ASP A 151 -4.85 -1.70 -23.28
CA ASP A 151 -3.52 -1.78 -23.90
C ASP A 151 -2.68 -0.57 -23.46
N SER A 152 -1.72 -0.84 -22.59
CA SER A 152 -0.85 0.21 -22.01
C SER A 152 0.44 0.47 -22.81
N LYS A 153 0.62 -0.14 -23.98
CA LYS A 153 1.87 -0.03 -24.78
C LYS A 153 2.23 1.39 -25.16
N ASN A 154 1.25 2.26 -25.29
CA ASN A 154 1.44 3.66 -25.67
C ASN A 154 1.52 4.61 -24.46
N TYR A 155 1.52 4.10 -23.24
CA TYR A 155 1.56 4.90 -22.03
C TYR A 155 2.83 4.63 -21.24
N LEU A 156 3.47 5.69 -20.77
CA LEU A 156 4.58 5.56 -19.84
C LEU A 156 4.06 5.21 -18.46
N GLN A 157 4.50 4.09 -17.95
CA GLN A 157 4.19 3.66 -16.59
C GLN A 157 5.40 3.01 -15.94
N VAL A 158 5.45 3.06 -14.61
CA VAL A 158 6.42 2.34 -13.80
C VAL A 158 5.69 1.17 -13.13
N GLY A 159 6.43 0.15 -12.79
CA GLY A 159 5.87 -1.04 -12.13
C GLY A 159 5.51 -2.14 -13.12
N GLN A 160 5.01 -3.22 -12.57
CA GLN A 160 4.68 -4.45 -13.29
C GLN A 160 3.31 -4.95 -12.83
N ASP A 161 2.64 -5.70 -13.69
CA ASP A 161 1.39 -6.37 -13.31
C ASP A 161 1.64 -7.41 -12.21
N MET A 162 1.02 -7.21 -11.03
CA MET A 162 1.14 -8.11 -9.88
C MET A 162 0.63 -9.52 -10.13
N LEU A 163 -0.19 -9.71 -11.16
CA LEU A 163 -0.76 -11.01 -11.54
C LEU A 163 0.13 -11.75 -12.54
N SER A 164 1.15 -11.10 -13.08
CA SER A 164 2.09 -11.69 -14.03
C SER A 164 3.07 -12.64 -13.32
N SER A 165 3.28 -13.81 -13.91
CA SER A 165 4.35 -14.74 -13.49
C SER A 165 5.77 -14.19 -13.70
N GLN A 166 5.91 -13.10 -14.46
CA GLN A 166 7.18 -12.41 -14.72
C GLN A 166 7.43 -11.24 -13.75
N HIS A 167 6.52 -10.99 -12.80
CA HIS A 167 6.69 -9.94 -11.80
C HIS A 167 7.95 -10.19 -10.95
N GLN A 168 8.84 -9.20 -10.88
CA GLN A 168 10.15 -9.36 -10.20
C GLN A 168 10.07 -9.40 -8.67
N GLN A 169 8.93 -9.01 -8.10
CA GLN A 169 8.69 -8.98 -6.66
C GLN A 169 9.72 -8.17 -5.88
N ILE A 170 10.08 -7.01 -6.41
CA ILE A 170 10.93 -6.03 -5.75
C ILE A 170 10.06 -4.83 -5.39
N THR A 171 9.86 -4.59 -4.10
CA THR A 171 9.19 -3.42 -3.59
C THR A 171 10.23 -2.40 -3.16
N ALA A 172 10.39 -1.31 -3.90
CA ALA A 172 11.29 -0.22 -3.56
C ALA A 172 10.60 0.78 -2.62
N PHE A 173 11.26 1.17 -1.55
CA PHE A 173 10.81 2.29 -0.72
C PHE A 173 11.42 3.60 -1.20
N ARG A 174 10.72 4.71 -0.97
CA ARG A 174 11.14 6.05 -1.40
C ARG A 174 12.53 6.45 -0.89
N SER A 175 12.97 5.92 0.24
CA SER A 175 14.34 6.10 0.74
C SER A 175 15.29 5.18 -0.03
N SER A 176 16.36 5.73 -0.57
CA SER A 176 17.38 4.98 -1.33
C SER A 176 17.88 3.75 -0.58
N ASN A 177 18.11 2.69 -1.32
CA ASN A 177 18.61 1.39 -0.84
C ASN A 177 17.67 0.61 0.08
N ASN A 178 16.45 1.08 0.31
CA ASN A 178 15.44 0.34 1.06
C ASN A 178 14.54 -0.44 0.09
N PHE A 179 14.37 -1.72 0.35
CA PHE A 179 13.52 -2.60 -0.46
C PHE A 179 13.02 -3.79 0.34
N VAL A 180 11.97 -4.42 -0.16
CA VAL A 180 11.49 -5.75 0.29
C VAL A 180 11.33 -6.65 -0.93
N THR A 181 11.76 -7.90 -0.78
CA THR A 181 11.54 -9.01 -1.71
C THR A 181 11.07 -10.24 -0.93
N PRO A 182 10.67 -11.33 -1.54
CA PRO A 182 10.38 -12.58 -0.83
C PRO A 182 11.54 -13.12 -0.01
N LYS A 183 12.78 -12.82 -0.41
CA LYS A 183 14.01 -13.37 0.21
C LYS A 183 14.65 -12.38 1.19
N TYR A 184 14.75 -11.12 0.83
CA TYR A 184 15.49 -10.11 1.58
C TYR A 184 14.68 -8.84 1.83
N THR A 185 14.85 -8.28 3.03
CA THR A 185 14.38 -6.94 3.41
C THR A 185 15.59 -6.08 3.76
N SER A 186 15.77 -4.96 3.05
CA SER A 186 16.79 -3.96 3.37
C SER A 186 16.11 -2.68 3.85
N PHE A 187 16.46 -2.21 5.05
CA PHE A 187 15.85 -1.02 5.63
C PHE A 187 16.81 -0.30 6.58
N ASN A 188 16.98 1.00 6.38
CA ASN A 188 17.87 1.87 7.17
C ASN A 188 19.28 1.28 7.35
N GLY A 189 19.87 0.78 6.25
CA GLY A 189 21.24 0.27 6.23
C GLY A 189 21.45 -1.12 6.82
N ARG A 190 20.37 -1.80 7.22
CA ARG A 190 20.42 -3.18 7.70
C ARG A 190 19.66 -4.10 6.74
N THR A 191 20.08 -5.35 6.68
CA THR A 191 19.45 -6.36 5.80
C THR A 191 19.03 -7.58 6.62
N TYR A 192 17.88 -8.14 6.25
CA TYR A 192 17.23 -9.22 6.95
C TYR A 192 16.75 -10.28 5.97
N TYR A 193 16.65 -11.53 6.42
CA TYR A 193 15.84 -12.52 5.73
C TYR A 193 14.36 -12.16 5.91
N THR A 194 13.63 -11.97 4.82
CA THR A 194 12.23 -11.48 4.86
C THR A 194 11.30 -12.42 5.62
N GLN A 195 11.52 -13.74 5.52
CA GLN A 195 10.63 -14.72 6.15
C GLN A 195 10.81 -14.84 7.65
N THR A 196 12.02 -14.61 8.16
CA THR A 196 12.35 -14.80 9.57
C THR A 196 12.56 -13.51 10.34
N GLY A 197 12.89 -12.41 9.65
CA GLY A 197 13.32 -11.16 10.28
C GLY A 197 14.73 -11.24 10.89
N GLU A 198 15.47 -12.33 10.64
CA GLU A 198 16.84 -12.49 11.11
C GLU A 198 17.79 -11.55 10.36
N GLU A 199 18.62 -10.81 11.10
CA GLU A 199 19.56 -9.86 10.51
C GLU A 199 20.76 -10.57 9.87
N ILE A 200 21.09 -10.19 8.66
CA ILE A 200 22.26 -10.67 7.92
C ILE A 200 23.44 -9.76 8.23
N THR A 201 24.27 -10.17 9.19
CA THR A 201 25.39 -9.34 9.66
C THR A 201 26.68 -9.55 8.86
N ASN A 202 26.91 -10.74 8.32
CA ASN A 202 28.10 -11.10 7.56
C ASN A 202 27.74 -11.83 6.26
N PRO A 203 27.17 -11.12 5.24
CA PRO A 203 26.81 -11.74 3.98
C PRO A 203 28.05 -12.25 3.23
N ASP A 204 27.97 -13.44 2.69
CA ASP A 204 28.98 -13.95 1.75
C ASP A 204 28.92 -13.19 0.41
N GLU A 205 29.87 -13.47 -0.49
CA GLU A 205 29.97 -12.78 -1.78
C GLU A 205 28.74 -13.03 -2.68
N THR A 206 28.09 -14.18 -2.57
CA THR A 206 26.88 -14.51 -3.31
C THR A 206 25.71 -13.63 -2.84
N ILE A 207 25.50 -13.58 -1.53
CA ILE A 207 24.45 -12.74 -0.94
C ILE A 207 24.69 -11.26 -1.24
N LYS A 208 25.95 -10.78 -1.12
CA LYS A 208 26.31 -9.40 -1.47
C LYS A 208 25.93 -9.06 -2.90
N LYS A 209 26.28 -9.91 -3.85
CA LYS A 209 25.95 -9.72 -5.25
C LYS A 209 24.43 -9.67 -5.49
N GLU A 210 23.69 -10.62 -4.92
CA GLU A 210 22.20 -10.61 -5.02
C GLU A 210 21.62 -9.32 -4.44
N LEU A 211 22.09 -8.87 -3.28
CA LEU A 211 21.61 -7.63 -2.65
C LEU A 211 21.93 -6.40 -3.50
N ASP A 212 23.09 -6.34 -4.15
CA ASP A 212 23.49 -5.24 -5.02
C ASP A 212 22.63 -5.21 -6.30
N GLU A 213 22.33 -6.35 -6.89
CA GLU A 213 21.43 -6.47 -8.04
C GLU A 213 20.02 -5.96 -7.70
N ILE A 214 19.45 -6.41 -6.58
CA ILE A 214 18.12 -5.96 -6.10
C ILE A 214 18.13 -4.46 -5.81
N ARG A 215 19.15 -3.95 -5.13
CA ARG A 215 19.30 -2.53 -4.79
C ARG A 215 19.36 -1.66 -6.03
N ASN A 216 20.12 -2.11 -7.03
CA ASN A 216 20.23 -1.41 -8.31
C ASN A 216 18.90 -1.37 -9.05
N ALA A 217 18.16 -2.48 -9.07
CA ALA A 217 16.82 -2.56 -9.67
C ALA A 217 15.84 -1.61 -8.96
N ALA A 218 15.77 -1.67 -7.62
CA ALA A 218 14.93 -0.80 -6.81
C ALA A 218 15.23 0.69 -7.02
N ASN A 219 16.52 1.07 -6.98
CA ASN A 219 16.93 2.46 -7.20
C ASN A 219 16.67 2.92 -8.65
N THR A 220 16.79 2.05 -9.62
CA THR A 220 16.48 2.34 -11.03
C THR A 220 14.98 2.61 -11.20
N GLN A 221 14.13 1.79 -10.58
CA GLN A 221 12.68 2.00 -10.58
C GLN A 221 12.30 3.38 -10.02
N LEU A 222 12.89 3.77 -8.88
CA LEU A 222 12.66 5.09 -8.27
C LEU A 222 13.13 6.24 -9.17
N LYS A 223 14.31 6.12 -9.78
CA LYS A 223 14.85 7.13 -10.71
C LYS A 223 13.97 7.31 -11.94
N ILE A 224 13.45 6.21 -12.51
CA ILE A 224 12.55 6.27 -13.66
C ILE A 224 11.23 6.94 -13.25
N SER A 225 10.67 6.57 -12.09
CA SER A 225 9.47 7.20 -11.55
C SER A 225 9.64 8.71 -11.36
N ASP A 226 10.76 9.13 -10.79
CA ASP A 226 11.10 10.55 -10.60
C ASP A 226 11.26 11.28 -11.94
N ALA A 227 11.92 10.66 -12.91
CA ALA A 227 12.11 11.24 -14.24
C ALA A 227 10.78 11.43 -14.98
N ILE A 228 9.87 10.47 -14.90
CA ILE A 228 8.53 10.60 -15.49
C ILE A 228 7.78 11.76 -14.84
N GLN A 229 7.75 11.80 -13.52
CA GLN A 229 7.01 12.81 -12.77
C GLN A 229 7.58 14.22 -12.96
N THR A 230 8.89 14.39 -12.83
CA THR A 230 9.55 15.71 -12.97
C THR A 230 9.59 16.19 -14.41
N GLY A 231 9.66 15.27 -15.36
CA GLY A 231 9.68 15.56 -16.79
C GLY A 231 8.28 15.74 -17.42
N ASP A 232 7.19 15.47 -16.68
CA ASP A 232 5.81 15.42 -17.20
C ASP A 232 5.71 14.52 -18.47
N LEU A 233 6.44 13.39 -18.42
CA LEU A 233 6.66 12.55 -19.61
C LEU A 233 5.42 11.72 -19.97
N ASP A 234 4.58 11.40 -19.00
CA ASP A 234 3.31 10.72 -19.18
C ASP A 234 2.35 11.51 -20.09
N ARG A 235 2.33 12.85 -19.96
CA ARG A 235 1.55 13.73 -20.83
C ARG A 235 2.17 13.91 -22.21
N LYS A 236 3.51 13.92 -22.29
CA LYS A 236 4.24 14.11 -23.55
C LYS A 236 4.17 12.88 -24.46
N SER A 237 3.89 11.71 -23.92
CA SER A 237 3.78 10.46 -24.71
C SER A 237 2.42 10.26 -25.38
N VAL A 238 1.44 11.14 -25.15
CA VAL A 238 0.05 11.04 -25.61
C VAL A 238 -0.23 11.95 -26.83
N VAL A 239 0.82 12.48 -27.46
CA VAL A 239 0.69 13.35 -28.66
C VAL A 239 0.89 12.53 -29.94
#